data_96bdf17ff7aa99c1999fe50caee6ad74
#
_entry.id   96bdf17ff7aa99c1999fe50caee6ad74
#
_cell.length_a   1.000
_cell.length_b   1.000
_cell.length_c   1.000
_cell.angle_alpha   90.00
_cell.angle_beta   90.00
_cell.angle_gamma   90.00
#
_symmetry.space_group_name_H-M   'P 1'
#
loop_
_entity.id
_entity.type
_entity.pdbx_description
1 polymer ?
#
loop_
_entity_poly.entity_id
_entity_poly.type
_entity_poly.pdbx_seq_one_letter_code
_entity_poly.pdbx_strand_id
1 'polypeptide(L)'
;MKKLFQNYNYDFTKNEKKLLSSFCKQSLRQMNGDKKFYAETKAFNSILTKLELPDGTIKFTKDEKTRLTYQIKLNVEQIKKQMDKSWFIKKWLMKSLYTQYSNLLEVHFKN
;
A
#
# COMPACT_ATOMS: atom_id res chain seq x y z
N MET A 1 -9.71 -13.51 -24.43
CA MET A 1 -10.74 -12.49 -24.25
C MET A 1 -10.46 -11.60 -23.05
N LYS A 2 -10.65 -10.34 -23.22
CA LYS A 2 -10.40 -9.40 -22.14
C LYS A 2 -11.59 -9.34 -21.18
N LYS A 3 -11.32 -9.44 -19.91
CA LYS A 3 -12.37 -9.35 -18.89
C LYS A 3 -12.70 -7.91 -18.60
N LEU A 4 -13.98 -7.60 -18.53
CA LEU A 4 -14.44 -6.27 -18.15
C LEU A 4 -14.33 -6.06 -16.65
N PHE A 5 -14.60 -7.11 -15.89
CA PHE A 5 -14.55 -7.07 -14.43
C PHE A 5 -13.49 -8.07 -13.98
N GLN A 6 -12.35 -7.53 -13.62
CA GLN A 6 -11.24 -8.36 -13.21
C GLN A 6 -10.87 -8.03 -11.77
N ASN A 7 -10.84 -9.06 -10.93
CA ASN A 7 -10.34 -8.92 -9.58
C ASN A 7 -8.87 -9.30 -9.55
N TYR A 8 -8.12 -8.61 -8.72
CA TYR A 8 -6.72 -8.90 -8.50
C TYR A 8 -6.59 -9.66 -7.19
N ASN A 9 -6.17 -10.91 -7.29
CA ASN A 9 -6.10 -11.82 -6.16
C ASN A 9 -4.69 -11.86 -5.58
N TYR A 10 -4.58 -11.75 -4.28
CA TYR A 10 -3.30 -11.69 -3.60
C TYR A 10 -3.27 -12.64 -2.41
N ASP A 11 -2.13 -13.31 -2.26
CA ASP A 11 -1.85 -14.14 -1.08
C ASP A 11 -0.70 -13.49 -0.34
N PHE A 12 -1.03 -12.49 0.48
CA PHE A 12 -0.03 -11.77 1.25
C PHE A 12 0.40 -12.59 2.46
N THR A 13 1.68 -12.51 2.78
CA THR A 13 2.17 -13.05 4.05
C THR A 13 1.60 -12.22 5.19
N LYS A 14 1.72 -12.77 6.40
CA LYS A 14 1.27 -12.08 7.60
C LYS A 14 1.96 -10.73 7.76
N ASN A 15 3.26 -10.69 7.51
CA ASN A 15 4.04 -9.45 7.61
C ASN A 15 3.62 -8.45 6.54
N GLU A 16 3.35 -8.93 5.33
CA GLU A 16 2.89 -8.06 4.25
C GLU A 16 1.53 -7.45 4.57
N LYS A 17 0.62 -8.26 5.14
CA LYS A 17 -0.68 -7.73 5.57
C LYS A 17 -0.53 -6.65 6.62
N LYS A 18 0.35 -6.85 7.59
CA LYS A 18 0.61 -5.86 8.63
C LYS A 18 1.15 -4.57 8.05
N LEU A 19 2.12 -4.70 7.15
CA LEU A 19 2.73 -3.53 6.51
C LEU A 19 1.70 -2.74 5.73
N LEU A 20 0.90 -3.42 4.92
CA LEU A 20 -0.14 -2.77 4.12
C LEU A 20 -1.23 -2.17 4.98
N SER A 21 -1.63 -2.86 6.05
CA SER A 21 -2.65 -2.32 6.96
C SER A 21 -2.16 -1.04 7.63
N SER A 22 -0.91 -1.03 8.09
CA SER A 22 -0.32 0.16 8.68
C SER A 22 -0.25 1.31 7.68
N PHE A 23 0.13 0.99 6.45
CA PHE A 23 0.20 1.97 5.38
C PHE A 23 -1.17 2.60 5.12
N CYS A 24 -2.20 1.76 5.02
CA CYS A 24 -3.56 2.24 4.77
C CYS A 24 -4.07 3.11 5.93
N LYS A 25 -3.83 2.69 7.16
CA LYS A 25 -4.24 3.46 8.33
C LYS A 25 -3.56 4.82 8.37
N GLN A 26 -2.28 4.87 8.08
CA GLN A 26 -1.53 6.12 8.04
C GLN A 26 -2.04 7.03 6.93
N SER A 27 -2.28 6.47 5.74
CA SER A 27 -2.81 7.23 4.62
C SER A 27 -4.19 7.81 4.93
N LEU A 28 -5.04 7.02 5.57
CA LEU A 28 -6.37 7.47 5.96
C LEU A 28 -6.30 8.62 6.96
N ARG A 29 -5.37 8.55 7.91
CA ARG A 29 -5.17 9.65 8.87
C ARG A 29 -4.73 10.92 8.19
N GLN A 30 -3.86 10.81 7.19
CA GLN A 30 -3.38 11.98 6.45
C GLN A 30 -4.48 12.62 5.60
N MET A 31 -5.37 11.81 5.07
CA MET A 31 -6.49 12.33 4.29
C MET A 31 -7.56 12.98 5.16
N ASN A 32 -7.76 12.44 6.35
CA ASN A 32 -8.56 13.02 7.44
C ASN A 32 -9.87 13.68 7.00
N GLY A 33 -10.65 12.97 6.17
CA GLY A 33 -11.97 13.45 5.78
C GLY A 33 -11.99 14.61 4.79
N ASP A 34 -10.83 14.96 4.22
CA ASP A 34 -10.76 15.99 3.21
C ASP A 34 -11.55 15.53 1.97
N LYS A 35 -12.48 16.36 1.53
CA LYS A 35 -13.37 16.01 0.43
C LYS A 35 -12.64 15.72 -0.87
N LYS A 36 -11.50 16.36 -1.10
CA LYS A 36 -10.74 16.10 -2.32
C LYS A 36 -10.16 14.70 -2.38
N PHE A 37 -10.07 14.02 -1.23
CA PHE A 37 -9.59 12.64 -1.15
C PHE A 37 -10.71 11.63 -0.94
N TYR A 38 -11.94 12.00 -1.29
CA TYR A 38 -13.09 11.13 -1.05
C TYR A 38 -12.91 9.74 -1.69
N ALA A 39 -12.51 9.72 -2.97
CA ALA A 39 -12.34 8.46 -3.69
C ALA A 39 -11.23 7.61 -3.10
N GLU A 40 -10.10 8.24 -2.75
CA GLU A 40 -9.01 7.54 -2.10
C GLU A 40 -9.41 7.00 -0.73
N THR A 41 -10.10 7.82 0.05
CA THR A 41 -10.55 7.43 1.37
C THR A 41 -11.45 6.20 1.29
N LYS A 42 -12.39 6.23 0.37
CA LYS A 42 -13.31 5.11 0.17
C LYS A 42 -12.56 3.85 -0.23
N ALA A 43 -11.63 3.97 -1.18
CA ALA A 43 -10.85 2.83 -1.65
C ALA A 43 -9.99 2.26 -0.52
N PHE A 44 -9.32 3.12 0.24
CA PHE A 44 -8.41 2.67 1.30
C PHE A 44 -9.16 2.05 2.48
N ASN A 45 -10.37 2.54 2.79
CA ASN A 45 -11.21 1.88 3.80
C ASN A 45 -11.60 0.48 3.36
N SER A 46 -11.95 0.32 2.09
CA SER A 46 -12.29 -0.98 1.54
C SER A 46 -11.08 -1.93 1.56
N ILE A 47 -9.93 -1.43 1.14
CA ILE A 47 -8.69 -2.21 1.15
C ILE A 47 -8.35 -2.68 2.56
N LEU A 48 -8.42 -1.76 3.52
CA LEU A 48 -8.10 -2.07 4.91
C LEU A 48 -9.03 -3.15 5.47
N THR A 49 -10.32 -3.03 5.19
CA THR A 49 -11.29 -4.03 5.61
C THR A 49 -10.93 -5.41 5.08
N LYS A 50 -10.53 -5.47 3.81
CA LYS A 50 -10.14 -6.74 3.19
C LYS A 50 -8.87 -7.31 3.80
N LEU A 51 -7.90 -6.44 4.10
CA LEU A 51 -6.64 -6.87 4.72
C LEU A 51 -6.82 -7.42 6.13
N GLU A 52 -7.85 -6.97 6.81
CA GLU A 52 -8.12 -7.39 8.18
C GLU A 52 -8.92 -8.68 8.28
N LEU A 53 -9.37 -9.21 7.15
CA LEU A 53 -10.03 -10.52 7.15
C LEU A 53 -9.02 -11.59 7.54
N PRO A 54 -9.47 -12.59 8.35
CA PRO A 54 -8.51 -13.52 8.95
C PRO A 54 -7.82 -14.45 7.97
N ASP A 55 -8.50 -14.86 6.92
CA ASP A 55 -7.97 -15.88 6.03
C ASP A 55 -8.30 -15.65 4.59
N GLY A 56 -7.56 -16.38 3.75
CA GLY A 56 -7.89 -16.53 2.35
C GLY A 56 -7.26 -15.50 1.44
N THR A 57 -7.55 -15.69 0.19
CA THR A 57 -7.08 -14.82 -0.86
C THR A 57 -7.80 -13.48 -0.77
N ILE A 58 -7.03 -12.41 -0.84
CA ILE A 58 -7.57 -11.06 -0.82
C ILE A 58 -7.84 -10.63 -2.25
N LYS A 59 -9.04 -10.12 -2.50
CA LYS A 59 -9.44 -9.71 -3.84
C LYS A 59 -9.62 -8.20 -3.90
N PHE A 60 -8.75 -7.55 -4.66
CA PHE A 60 -8.88 -6.11 -4.90
C PHE A 60 -9.56 -5.87 -6.23
N THR A 61 -10.30 -4.79 -6.31
CA THR A 61 -10.76 -4.31 -7.61
C THR A 61 -9.60 -3.65 -8.34
N LYS A 62 -9.76 -3.43 -9.63
CA LYS A 62 -8.75 -2.73 -10.42
C LYS A 62 -8.47 -1.34 -9.84
N ASP A 63 -9.53 -0.64 -9.45
CA ASP A 63 -9.41 0.69 -8.87
C ASP A 63 -8.62 0.66 -7.56
N GLU A 64 -8.95 -0.28 -6.68
CA GLU A 64 -8.24 -0.44 -5.42
C GLU A 64 -6.75 -0.72 -5.65
N LYS A 65 -6.47 -1.65 -6.54
CA LYS A 65 -5.09 -2.01 -6.87
C LYS A 65 -4.32 -0.81 -7.42
N THR A 66 -4.95 -0.08 -8.34
CA THR A 66 -4.31 1.07 -8.98
C THR A 66 -3.99 2.17 -7.97
N ARG A 67 -4.96 2.50 -7.11
CA ARG A 67 -4.76 3.56 -6.11
C ARG A 67 -3.73 3.17 -5.07
N LEU A 68 -3.79 1.94 -4.60
CA LEU A 68 -2.84 1.45 -3.61
C LEU A 68 -1.42 1.44 -4.18
N THR A 69 -1.25 0.89 -5.38
CA THR A 69 0.05 0.82 -6.04
C THR A 69 0.66 2.21 -6.22
N TYR A 70 -0.15 3.15 -6.68
CA TYR A 70 0.31 4.52 -6.89
C TYR A 70 0.80 5.14 -5.59
N GLN A 71 0.03 5.00 -4.52
CA GLN A 71 0.40 5.59 -3.23
C GLN A 71 1.63 4.93 -2.63
N ILE A 72 1.79 3.63 -2.80
CA ILE A 72 2.98 2.94 -2.32
C ILE A 72 4.21 3.44 -3.08
N LYS A 73 4.10 3.61 -4.40
CA LYS A 73 5.21 4.13 -5.20
C LYS A 73 5.63 5.52 -4.76
N LEU A 74 4.66 6.39 -4.51
CA LEU A 74 4.96 7.73 -3.98
C LEU A 74 5.66 7.65 -2.64
N ASN A 75 5.19 6.76 -1.77
CA ASN A 75 5.77 6.59 -0.45
C ASN A 75 7.22 6.11 -0.53
N VAL A 76 7.50 5.17 -1.43
CA VAL A 76 8.86 4.68 -1.65
C VAL A 76 9.78 5.80 -2.10
N GLU A 77 9.32 6.63 -3.02
CA GLU A 77 10.12 7.76 -3.49
C GLU A 77 10.40 8.76 -2.37
N GLN A 78 9.41 9.03 -1.54
CA GLN A 78 9.59 9.95 -0.41
C GLN A 78 10.56 9.39 0.62
N ILE A 79 10.44 8.11 0.92
CA ILE A 79 11.36 7.47 1.85
C ILE A 79 12.79 7.57 1.33
N LYS A 80 12.98 7.33 0.04
CA LYS A 80 14.31 7.43 -0.56
C LYS A 80 14.89 8.84 -0.42
N LYS A 81 14.09 9.86 -0.68
CA LYS A 81 14.53 11.24 -0.54
C LYS A 81 14.90 11.58 0.90
N GLN A 82 14.10 11.15 1.84
CA GLN A 82 14.36 11.40 3.25
C GLN A 82 15.58 10.61 3.73
N MET A 83 15.77 9.42 3.22
CA MET A 83 16.90 8.56 3.57
C MET A 83 18.22 9.23 3.23
N ASP A 84 18.28 9.90 2.08
CA ASP A 84 19.50 10.58 1.64
C ASP A 84 19.89 11.76 2.52
N LYS A 85 18.92 12.30 3.28
CA LYS A 85 19.13 13.46 4.16
C LYS A 85 19.18 13.11 5.63
N SER A 86 19.07 11.85 5.98
CA SER A 86 18.86 11.46 7.37
C SER A 86 20.14 11.00 8.06
N TRP A 87 20.14 11.11 9.38
CA TRP A 87 21.15 10.54 10.26
C TRP A 87 21.17 9.01 10.03
N PHE A 88 22.31 8.38 10.34
CA PHE A 88 22.46 6.98 10.00
C PHE A 88 21.49 6.06 10.71
N ILE A 89 21.09 6.36 11.97
CA ILE A 89 20.10 5.52 12.66
C ILE A 89 18.74 5.61 11.97
N LYS A 90 18.30 6.83 11.71
CA LYS A 90 17.04 7.04 11.00
C LYS A 90 17.12 6.51 9.58
N LYS A 91 18.26 6.69 8.96
CA LYS A 91 18.52 6.17 7.60
C LYS A 91 18.41 4.65 7.59
N TRP A 92 18.93 3.99 8.62
CA TRP A 92 18.84 2.54 8.71
C TRP A 92 17.40 2.05 8.80
N LEU A 93 16.59 2.71 9.65
CA LEU A 93 15.16 2.38 9.75
C LEU A 93 14.43 2.62 8.44
N MET A 94 14.72 3.74 7.79
CA MET A 94 14.10 4.07 6.50
C MET A 94 14.50 3.10 5.41
N LYS A 95 15.74 2.63 5.44
CA LYS A 95 16.20 1.64 4.48
C LYS A 95 15.41 0.35 4.61
N SER A 96 15.11 -0.05 5.84
CA SER A 96 14.29 -1.23 6.09
C SER A 96 12.90 -1.07 5.48
N LEU A 97 12.26 0.07 5.72
CA LEU A 97 10.95 0.36 5.14
C LEU A 97 11.00 0.42 3.63
N TYR A 98 12.02 1.08 3.10
CA TYR A 98 12.21 1.18 1.66
C TYR A 98 12.27 -0.22 1.03
N THR A 99 13.05 -1.11 1.63
CA THR A 99 13.20 -2.47 1.15
C THR A 99 11.88 -3.23 1.21
N GLN A 100 11.14 -3.11 2.32
CA GLN A 100 9.88 -3.82 2.47
C GLN A 100 8.83 -3.37 1.46
N TYR A 101 8.67 -2.07 1.27
CA TYR A 101 7.72 -1.56 0.30
C TYR A 101 8.14 -1.84 -1.13
N SER A 102 9.45 -1.76 -1.42
CA SER A 102 9.95 -2.09 -2.75
C SER A 102 9.70 -3.55 -3.09
N ASN A 103 9.87 -4.44 -2.11
CA ASN A 103 9.59 -5.86 -2.30
C ASN A 103 8.11 -6.10 -2.56
N LEU A 104 7.24 -5.39 -1.85
CA LEU A 104 5.80 -5.48 -2.10
C LEU A 104 5.47 -5.14 -3.55
N LEU A 105 6.05 -4.04 -4.03
CA LEU A 105 5.80 -3.61 -5.41
C LEU A 105 6.31 -4.65 -6.40
N GLU A 106 7.49 -5.19 -6.15
CA GLU A 106 8.11 -6.14 -7.06
C GLU A 106 7.35 -7.47 -7.10
N VAL A 107 6.92 -7.96 -5.94
CA VAL A 107 6.30 -9.28 -5.84
C VAL A 107 4.82 -9.26 -6.22
N HIS A 108 4.09 -8.26 -5.76
CA HIS A 108 2.63 -8.27 -5.87
C HIS A 108 2.04 -7.24 -6.82
N PHE A 109 2.71 -6.11 -7.01
CA PHE A 109 2.12 -4.99 -7.73
C PHE A 109 2.85 -4.64 -9.02
N LYS A 110 3.70 -5.51 -9.45
CA LYS A 110 4.37 -5.36 -10.74
C LYS A 110 3.39 -5.71 -11.85
N ASN A 111 3.33 -4.89 -12.86
CA ASN A 111 2.46 -5.17 -14.00
C ASN A 111 3.09 -6.13 -14.98
#